data_48fc4772640e89f44e97a41bffed08bc
#
_entry.id   48fc4772640e89f44e97a41bffed08bc
#
_cell.length_a   1.000
_cell.length_b   1.000
_cell.length_c   1.000
_cell.angle_alpha   90.00
_cell.angle_beta   90.00
_cell.angle_gamma   90.00
#
_symmetry.space_group_name_H-M   'P 1'
#
loop_
_entity.id
_entity.type
_entity.pdbx_description
1 polymer ?
#
loop_
_entity_poly.entity_id
_entity_poly.type
_entity_poly.pdbx_seq_one_letter_code
_entity_poly.pdbx_strand_id
1 'polypeptide(L)'
;EPRWELKFIRRAVDDDKNLQVATLQRTAENKFMRLGVEDAEDLIGGFPRTREELFKYRAIILGSIEANFFTPDQLRMIADFVSERGGSLLMLGGQRSYAEGGYAGTPVADVLPVLLNPTAGDGVEQIDPTVFFEDRGVTELVHRNIDGTATVTGHEQPRSVA
;
A
#
# COMPACT_ATOMS: atom_id res chain seq x y z
N GLU A 1 -4.87 13.60 6.93
CA GLU A 1 -3.92 14.28 7.84
C GLU A 1 -2.56 14.45 7.18
N PRO A 2 -1.87 15.60 7.39
CA PRO A 2 -0.51 15.76 6.92
C PRO A 2 0.40 14.77 7.65
N ARG A 3 1.12 13.96 6.88
CA ARG A 3 2.04 12.96 7.43
C ARG A 3 3.48 13.37 7.16
N TRP A 4 4.33 13.11 8.12
CA TRP A 4 5.77 13.38 7.99
C TRP A 4 6.41 12.59 6.85
N GLU A 5 5.93 11.35 6.64
CA GLU A 5 6.42 10.47 5.58
C GLU A 5 6.27 11.11 4.20
N LEU A 6 5.15 11.79 3.94
CA LEU A 6 4.94 12.48 2.66
C LEU A 6 6.03 13.51 2.37
N LYS A 7 6.43 14.27 3.39
CA LYS A 7 7.52 15.24 3.26
C LYS A 7 8.84 14.58 2.87
N PHE A 8 9.16 13.45 3.50
CA PHE A 8 10.40 12.74 3.23
C PHE A 8 10.39 12.04 1.88
N ILE A 9 9.25 11.42 1.49
CA ILE A 9 9.08 10.82 0.18
C ILE A 9 9.27 11.87 -0.92
N ARG A 10 8.59 13.00 -0.81
CA ARG A 10 8.74 14.08 -1.80
C ARG A 10 10.18 14.56 -1.89
N ARG A 11 10.82 14.81 -0.75
CA ARG A 11 12.21 15.25 -0.73
C ARG A 11 13.18 14.23 -1.32
N ALA A 12 12.91 12.94 -1.13
CA ALA A 12 13.76 11.87 -1.67
C ALA A 12 13.70 11.79 -3.20
N VAL A 13 12.59 12.19 -3.82
CA VAL A 13 12.42 12.15 -5.28
C VAL A 13 12.60 13.50 -5.96
N ASP A 14 12.69 14.61 -5.20
CA ASP A 14 12.81 15.96 -5.77
C ASP A 14 14.11 16.15 -6.60
N ASP A 15 15.17 15.41 -6.26
CA ASP A 15 16.46 15.47 -6.96
C ASP A 15 16.49 14.60 -8.23
N ASP A 16 15.56 13.67 -8.41
CA ASP A 16 15.47 12.82 -9.60
C ASP A 16 14.49 13.38 -10.62
N LYS A 17 15.01 13.94 -11.68
CA LYS A 17 14.21 14.53 -12.78
C LYS A 17 13.35 13.51 -13.56
N ASN A 18 13.57 12.20 -13.35
CA ASN A 18 12.80 11.15 -14.00
C ASN A 18 11.62 10.69 -13.14
N LEU A 19 11.53 11.16 -11.89
CA LEU A 19 10.47 10.84 -10.97
C LEU A 19 9.58 12.05 -10.73
N GLN A 20 8.28 11.83 -10.82
CA GLN A 20 7.26 12.81 -10.46
C GLN A 20 6.30 12.19 -9.45
N VAL A 21 6.05 12.90 -8.37
CA VAL A 21 5.11 12.47 -7.34
C VAL A 21 3.90 13.38 -7.32
N ALA A 22 2.79 12.89 -7.88
CA ALA A 22 1.49 13.51 -7.68
C ALA A 22 0.93 13.08 -6.32
N THR A 23 0.57 14.05 -5.51
CA THR A 23 0.03 13.80 -4.17
C THR A 23 -1.43 14.23 -4.12
N LEU A 24 -2.27 13.33 -3.61
CA LEU A 24 -3.66 13.58 -3.31
C LEU A 24 -3.88 13.46 -1.80
N GLN A 25 -4.16 14.56 -1.15
CA GLN A 25 -4.39 14.60 0.29
C GLN A 25 -5.82 15.03 0.59
N ARG A 26 -6.56 14.20 1.32
CA ARG A 26 -7.90 14.55 1.80
C ARG A 26 -7.79 15.58 2.95
N THR A 27 -8.36 16.74 2.76
CA THR A 27 -8.40 17.82 3.77
C THR A 27 -9.74 17.90 4.49
N ALA A 28 -10.81 17.47 3.82
CA ALA A 28 -12.16 17.31 4.39
C ALA A 28 -12.88 16.20 3.61
N GLU A 29 -14.10 15.87 4.00
CA GLU A 29 -14.87 14.75 3.44
C GLU A 29 -14.91 14.73 1.90
N ASN A 30 -15.06 15.89 1.27
CA ASN A 30 -15.11 16.02 -0.19
C ASN A 30 -14.09 17.03 -0.73
N LYS A 31 -13.02 17.29 0.04
CA LYS A 31 -11.99 18.24 -0.40
C LYS A 31 -10.62 17.58 -0.42
N PHE A 32 -9.95 17.79 -1.53
CA PHE A 32 -8.62 17.24 -1.77
C PHE A 32 -7.64 18.38 -2.07
N MET A 33 -6.47 18.29 -1.47
CA MET A 33 -5.32 19.09 -1.86
C MET A 33 -4.47 18.25 -2.80
N ARG A 34 -4.14 18.80 -3.95
CA ARG A 34 -3.33 18.16 -4.97
C ARG A 34 -1.98 18.87 -5.06
N LEU A 35 -0.90 18.12 -5.08
CA LEU A 35 0.45 18.66 -5.19
C LEU A 35 1.25 17.83 -6.20
N GLY A 36 2.07 18.49 -7.01
CA GLY A 36 2.94 17.81 -7.96
C GLY A 36 2.20 17.14 -9.11
N VAL A 37 0.97 17.57 -9.41
CA VAL A 37 0.24 17.14 -10.61
C VAL A 37 0.83 17.80 -11.85
N GLU A 38 0.85 17.09 -12.97
CA GLU A 38 1.36 17.59 -14.24
C GLU A 38 0.32 18.47 -14.92
N ASP A 39 -0.92 18.00 -14.96
CA ASP A 39 -2.04 18.73 -15.53
C ASP A 39 -2.95 19.28 -14.41
N ALA A 40 -3.50 20.46 -14.63
CA ALA A 40 -4.45 21.07 -13.71
C ALA A 40 -5.74 20.23 -13.55
N GLU A 41 -6.07 19.43 -14.54
CA GLU A 41 -7.23 18.52 -14.52
C GLU A 41 -6.92 17.19 -13.82
N ASP A 42 -5.64 16.82 -13.65
CA ASP A 42 -5.28 15.56 -12.99
C ASP A 42 -5.78 15.53 -11.55
N LEU A 43 -6.41 14.43 -11.17
CA LEU A 43 -6.93 14.15 -9.82
C LEU A 43 -7.93 15.21 -9.29
N ILE A 44 -8.57 16.00 -10.17
CA ILE A 44 -9.51 17.05 -9.76
C ILE A 44 -10.74 16.45 -9.07
N GLY A 45 -11.16 15.26 -9.50
CA GLY A 45 -12.26 14.50 -8.92
C GLY A 45 -11.88 13.64 -7.70
N GLY A 46 -10.65 13.76 -7.21
CA GLY A 46 -10.10 12.88 -6.17
C GLY A 46 -9.31 11.71 -6.74
N PHE A 47 -9.43 10.53 -6.13
CA PHE A 47 -8.78 9.33 -6.64
C PHE A 47 -9.34 8.92 -8.01
N PRO A 48 -8.49 8.44 -8.95
CA PRO A 48 -8.92 8.06 -10.30
C PRO A 48 -10.17 7.19 -10.33
N ARG A 49 -11.03 7.44 -11.30
CA ARG A 49 -12.29 6.71 -11.47
C ARG A 49 -12.27 5.71 -12.62
N THR A 50 -11.25 5.82 -13.47
CA THR A 50 -11.09 4.93 -14.62
C THR A 50 -9.71 4.27 -14.60
N ARG A 51 -9.59 3.11 -15.26
CA ARG A 51 -8.32 2.42 -15.44
C ARG A 51 -7.32 3.27 -16.21
N GLU A 52 -7.79 3.99 -17.22
CA GLU A 52 -6.95 4.85 -18.06
C GLU A 52 -6.29 5.95 -17.25
N GLU A 53 -7.00 6.53 -16.29
CA GLU A 53 -6.45 7.55 -15.39
C GLU A 53 -5.43 6.93 -14.42
N LEU A 54 -5.76 5.79 -13.80
CA LEU A 54 -4.89 5.16 -12.81
C LEU A 54 -3.64 4.55 -13.47
N PHE A 55 -3.78 3.93 -14.63
CA PHE A 55 -2.72 3.20 -15.31
C PHE A 55 -1.64 4.10 -15.95
N LYS A 56 -1.85 5.41 -15.96
CA LYS A 56 -0.80 6.39 -16.29
C LYS A 56 0.34 6.37 -15.26
N TYR A 57 0.02 6.07 -14.01
CA TYR A 57 1.01 6.02 -12.94
C TYR A 57 1.83 4.73 -13.00
N ARG A 58 3.02 4.73 -12.40
CA ARG A 58 3.90 3.56 -12.29
C ARG A 58 3.81 2.92 -10.92
N ALA A 59 3.54 3.74 -9.90
CA ALA A 59 3.40 3.29 -8.53
C ALA A 59 2.29 4.05 -7.81
N ILE A 60 1.69 3.38 -6.85
CA ILE A 60 0.71 3.96 -5.92
C ILE A 60 1.31 3.85 -4.52
N ILE A 61 1.27 4.96 -3.77
CA ILE A 61 1.62 4.97 -2.35
C ILE A 61 0.36 5.30 -1.57
N LEU A 62 -0.17 4.33 -0.82
CA LEU A 62 -1.29 4.54 0.08
C LEU A 62 -0.76 4.93 1.47
N GLY A 63 -1.16 6.09 1.94
CA GLY A 63 -0.92 6.53 3.30
C GLY A 63 -1.96 5.94 4.27
N SER A 64 -2.14 6.59 5.42
CA SER A 64 -3.17 6.23 6.39
C SER A 64 -4.55 6.67 5.89
N ILE A 65 -5.19 5.84 5.07
CA ILE A 65 -6.50 6.06 4.49
C ILE A 65 -7.30 4.76 4.56
N GLU A 66 -8.56 4.87 4.94
CA GLU A 66 -9.47 3.74 5.10
C GLU A 66 -9.90 3.16 3.74
N ALA A 67 -10.15 1.85 3.69
CA ALA A 67 -10.67 1.19 2.49
C ALA A 67 -12.04 1.75 2.06
N ASN A 68 -12.88 2.15 3.00
CA ASN A 68 -14.19 2.75 2.74
C ASN A 68 -14.14 4.14 2.07
N PHE A 69 -12.95 4.74 2.01
CA PHE A 69 -12.72 5.94 1.18
C PHE A 69 -12.86 5.65 -0.31
N PHE A 70 -12.51 4.44 -0.72
CA PHE A 70 -12.57 4.00 -2.09
C PHE A 70 -13.90 3.31 -2.39
N THR A 71 -14.40 3.48 -3.59
CA THR A 71 -15.50 2.66 -4.06
C THR A 71 -15.05 1.22 -4.29
N PRO A 72 -15.95 0.23 -4.29
CA PRO A 72 -15.59 -1.16 -4.62
C PRO A 72 -14.87 -1.29 -5.97
N ASP A 73 -15.26 -0.51 -6.96
CA ASP A 73 -14.62 -0.49 -8.28
C ASP A 73 -13.19 0.09 -8.21
N GLN A 74 -12.97 1.12 -7.39
CA GLN A 74 -11.63 1.68 -7.18
C GLN A 74 -10.71 0.70 -6.45
N LEU A 75 -11.21 -0.04 -5.44
CA LEU A 75 -10.42 -1.09 -4.77
C LEU A 75 -10.02 -2.21 -5.74
N ARG A 76 -10.96 -2.62 -6.61
CA ARG A 76 -10.66 -3.60 -7.67
C ARG A 76 -9.63 -3.04 -8.66
N MET A 77 -9.79 -1.79 -9.07
CA MET A 77 -8.89 -1.13 -9.99
C MET A 77 -7.46 -1.00 -9.43
N ILE A 78 -7.30 -0.78 -8.11
CA ILE A 78 -5.99 -0.80 -7.44
C ILE A 78 -5.37 -2.21 -7.51
N ALA A 79 -6.16 -3.25 -7.27
CA ALA A 79 -5.69 -4.63 -7.40
C ALA A 79 -5.28 -4.97 -8.83
N ASP A 80 -6.08 -4.58 -9.81
CA ASP A 80 -5.80 -4.76 -11.24
C ASP A 80 -4.56 -3.96 -11.68
N PHE A 81 -4.34 -2.79 -11.08
CA PHE A 81 -3.13 -2.00 -11.33
C PHE A 81 -1.86 -2.78 -10.96
N VAL A 82 -1.90 -3.54 -9.88
CA VAL A 82 -0.77 -4.39 -9.47
C VAL A 82 -0.69 -5.65 -10.32
N SER A 83 -1.79 -6.43 -10.41
CA SER A 83 -1.81 -7.77 -10.98
C SER A 83 -1.78 -7.78 -12.51
N GLU A 84 -2.50 -6.86 -13.17
CA GLU A 84 -2.62 -6.84 -14.63
C GLU A 84 -1.65 -5.84 -15.29
N ARG A 85 -1.58 -4.62 -14.73
CA ARG A 85 -0.69 -3.59 -15.29
C ARG A 85 0.77 -3.80 -14.87
N GLY A 86 1.04 -4.50 -13.76
CA GLY A 86 2.39 -4.65 -13.20
C GLY A 86 2.88 -3.38 -12.51
N GLY A 87 1.98 -2.55 -12.01
CA GLY A 87 2.30 -1.36 -11.21
C GLY A 87 2.73 -1.74 -9.80
N SER A 88 3.46 -0.85 -9.14
CA SER A 88 3.90 -1.04 -7.76
C SER A 88 2.90 -0.45 -6.78
N LEU A 89 2.64 -1.15 -5.68
CA LEU A 89 1.82 -0.68 -4.58
C LEU A 89 2.63 -0.67 -3.29
N LEU A 90 2.72 0.49 -2.65
CA LEU A 90 3.28 0.65 -1.31
C LEU A 90 2.18 1.10 -0.36
N MET A 91 1.87 0.30 0.64
CA MET A 91 0.99 0.71 1.73
C MET A 91 1.81 1.07 2.96
N LEU A 92 1.71 2.34 3.37
CA LEU A 92 2.36 2.83 4.59
C LEU A 92 1.50 2.47 5.80
N GLY A 93 2.14 2.05 6.89
CA GLY A 93 1.46 1.80 8.15
C GLY A 93 0.78 3.04 8.72
N GLY A 94 -0.16 2.84 9.63
CA GLY A 94 -0.90 3.90 10.32
C GLY A 94 -2.25 3.39 10.80
N GLN A 95 -2.91 4.17 11.64
CA GLN A 95 -4.19 3.81 12.27
C GLN A 95 -5.35 3.51 11.31
N ARG A 96 -5.20 3.86 10.04
CA ARG A 96 -6.22 3.68 9.00
C ARG A 96 -5.69 2.90 7.81
N SER A 97 -4.72 2.02 8.07
CA SER A 97 -4.10 1.17 7.07
C SER A 97 -4.34 -0.30 7.41
N TYR A 98 -4.11 -1.18 6.46
CA TYR A 98 -4.21 -2.63 6.63
C TYR A 98 -5.58 -3.07 7.17
N ALA A 99 -5.60 -3.99 8.14
CA ALA A 99 -6.84 -4.52 8.73
C ALA A 99 -7.62 -3.43 9.48
N GLU A 100 -6.94 -2.56 10.27
CA GLU A 100 -7.55 -1.43 10.98
C GLU A 100 -8.19 -0.41 10.02
N GLY A 101 -7.64 -0.28 8.82
CA GLY A 101 -8.21 0.52 7.74
C GLY A 101 -9.34 -0.16 6.98
N GLY A 102 -9.74 -1.37 7.36
CA GLY A 102 -10.83 -2.12 6.72
C GLY A 102 -10.44 -2.73 5.37
N TYR A 103 -9.16 -3.00 5.12
CA TYR A 103 -8.73 -3.62 3.86
C TYR A 103 -8.87 -5.15 3.85
N ALA A 104 -9.03 -5.79 5.02
CA ALA A 104 -9.25 -7.23 5.09
C ALA A 104 -10.47 -7.64 4.25
N GLY A 105 -10.30 -8.67 3.41
CA GLY A 105 -11.35 -9.16 2.50
C GLY A 105 -11.65 -8.24 1.31
N THR A 106 -10.83 -7.22 1.06
CA THR A 106 -10.94 -6.40 -0.14
C THR A 106 -9.98 -6.90 -1.23
N PRO A 107 -10.21 -6.58 -2.52
CA PRO A 107 -9.28 -6.93 -3.59
C PRO A 107 -7.85 -6.40 -3.38
N VAL A 108 -7.69 -5.29 -2.64
CA VAL A 108 -6.38 -4.74 -2.31
C VAL A 108 -5.60 -5.67 -1.38
N ALA A 109 -6.28 -6.35 -0.44
CA ALA A 109 -5.64 -7.32 0.45
C ALA A 109 -4.95 -8.46 -0.33
N ASP A 110 -5.54 -8.88 -1.46
CA ASP A 110 -5.03 -9.99 -2.27
C ASP A 110 -3.70 -9.66 -2.99
N VAL A 111 -3.38 -8.38 -3.14
CA VAL A 111 -2.16 -7.91 -3.80
C VAL A 111 -1.13 -7.33 -2.82
N LEU A 112 -1.42 -7.34 -1.53
CA LEU A 112 -0.46 -6.96 -0.50
C LEU A 112 0.46 -8.13 -0.16
N PRO A 113 1.73 -7.89 0.18
CA PRO A 113 2.68 -8.94 0.59
C PRO A 113 2.45 -9.42 2.03
N VAL A 114 1.29 -9.17 2.61
CA VAL A 114 0.91 -9.51 3.99
C VAL A 114 -0.52 -10.06 4.01
N LEU A 115 -0.77 -11.04 4.87
CA LEU A 115 -2.12 -11.55 5.10
C LEU A 115 -2.83 -10.65 6.12
N LEU A 116 -4.01 -10.17 5.73
CA LEU A 116 -4.85 -9.35 6.60
C LEU A 116 -5.94 -10.24 7.20
N ASN A 117 -5.89 -10.47 8.51
CA ASN A 117 -6.97 -11.15 9.20
C ASN A 117 -8.09 -10.13 9.48
N PRO A 118 -9.36 -10.47 9.21
CA PRO A 118 -10.46 -9.63 9.63
C PRO A 118 -10.44 -9.53 11.15
N THR A 119 -10.46 -8.32 11.67
CA THR A 119 -10.54 -8.06 13.11
C THR A 119 -11.76 -8.74 13.71
N ALA A 120 -11.54 -9.70 14.58
CA ALA A 120 -12.57 -10.12 15.50
C ALA A 120 -12.79 -8.96 16.49
N GLY A 121 -14.01 -8.44 16.53
CA GLY A 121 -14.40 -7.15 17.11
C GLY A 121 -14.15 -6.86 18.59
N ASP A 122 -13.09 -7.34 19.21
CA ASP A 122 -12.70 -7.05 20.58
C ASP A 122 -11.20 -6.73 20.70
N GLY A 123 -10.81 -5.57 20.16
CA GLY A 123 -9.84 -4.70 20.83
C GLY A 123 -8.38 -5.14 20.97
N VAL A 124 -7.97 -6.32 20.56
CA VAL A 124 -6.55 -6.72 20.51
C VAL A 124 -6.28 -7.43 19.20
N GLU A 125 -5.92 -6.65 18.22
CA GLU A 125 -5.48 -7.17 16.95
C GLU A 125 -4.07 -7.72 17.07
N GLN A 126 -3.99 -9.02 17.03
CA GLN A 126 -2.72 -9.69 16.82
C GLN A 126 -2.41 -9.59 15.33
N ILE A 127 -1.75 -8.53 14.91
CA ILE A 127 -1.16 -8.49 13.59
C ILE A 127 -0.02 -9.49 13.63
N ASP A 128 -0.20 -10.64 13.00
CA ASP A 128 0.88 -11.53 12.64
C ASP A 128 1.31 -11.15 11.21
N PRO A 129 2.23 -10.19 11.05
CA PRO A 129 2.73 -9.82 9.75
C PRO A 129 3.68 -10.91 9.28
N THR A 130 3.15 -11.95 8.69
CA THR A 130 3.97 -12.86 7.90
C THR A 130 4.35 -12.13 6.63
N VAL A 131 5.50 -11.48 6.62
CA VAL A 131 6.02 -10.83 5.43
C VAL A 131 6.83 -11.86 4.66
N PHE A 132 6.35 -12.21 3.48
CA PHE A 132 7.10 -13.08 2.55
C PHE A 132 7.96 -12.19 1.66
N PHE A 133 9.28 -12.31 1.83
CA PHE A 133 10.22 -11.79 0.86
C PHE A 133 10.71 -12.94 0.00
N GLU A 134 10.28 -12.98 -1.24
CA GLU A 134 10.81 -13.88 -2.24
C GLU A 134 11.93 -13.16 -2.99
N ASP A 135 13.17 -13.26 -2.50
CA ASP A 135 14.34 -12.85 -3.27
C ASP A 135 15.27 -14.05 -3.47
N ARG A 136 15.40 -14.48 -4.71
CA ARG A 136 16.37 -15.47 -5.18
C ARG A 136 16.37 -16.82 -4.45
N GLY A 137 15.22 -17.30 -4.04
CA GLY A 137 15.07 -18.64 -3.45
C GLY A 137 15.40 -18.73 -1.97
N VAL A 138 15.41 -17.60 -1.29
CA VAL A 138 15.44 -17.53 0.18
C VAL A 138 14.10 -16.99 0.64
N THR A 139 13.32 -17.85 1.31
CA THR A 139 12.09 -17.42 1.98
C THR A 139 12.43 -17.12 3.43
N GLU A 140 12.43 -15.85 3.81
CA GLU A 140 12.66 -15.43 5.18
C GLU A 140 11.31 -15.13 5.85
N LEU A 141 10.97 -15.87 6.86
CA LEU A 141 9.75 -15.70 7.64
C LEU A 141 10.09 -14.88 8.89
N VAL A 142 9.55 -13.67 8.97
CA VAL A 142 9.75 -12.83 10.16
C VAL A 142 8.48 -12.90 11.00
N HIS A 143 8.54 -13.59 12.14
CA HIS A 143 7.51 -13.58 13.15
C HIS A 143 7.77 -12.49 14.19
N ARG A 144 6.79 -11.61 14.39
CA ARG A 144 6.84 -10.65 15.48
C ARG A 144 5.99 -11.14 16.64
N ASN A 145 6.61 -11.40 17.77
CA ASN A 145 5.92 -11.85 18.99
C ASN A 145 5.19 -10.69 19.68
N ILE A 146 4.19 -11.02 20.51
CA ILE A 146 3.37 -10.05 21.28
C ILE A 146 4.20 -9.14 22.18
N ASP A 147 5.38 -9.58 22.61
CA ASP A 147 6.33 -8.82 23.43
C ASP A 147 7.22 -7.84 22.63
N GLY A 148 6.99 -7.72 21.32
CA GLY A 148 7.77 -6.84 20.45
C GLY A 148 9.09 -7.44 19.96
N THR A 149 9.43 -8.67 20.35
CA THR A 149 10.60 -9.37 19.82
C THR A 149 10.32 -9.94 18.43
N ALA A 150 11.28 -9.91 17.54
CA ALA A 150 11.18 -10.51 16.22
C ALA A 150 12.02 -11.80 16.16
N THR A 151 11.39 -12.89 15.77
CA THR A 151 12.09 -14.14 15.50
C THR A 151 12.14 -14.34 13.98
N VAL A 152 13.34 -14.45 13.43
CA VAL A 152 13.58 -14.74 12.02
C VAL A 152 13.83 -16.24 11.90
N THR A 153 12.95 -16.94 11.18
CA THR A 153 13.14 -18.36 10.86
C THR A 153 13.46 -18.47 9.38
N GLY A 154 14.73 -18.61 9.04
CA GLY A 154 15.17 -18.91 7.68
C GLY A 154 15.04 -20.41 7.39
N HIS A 155 14.37 -20.77 6.30
CA HIS A 155 14.42 -22.11 5.74
C HIS A 155 15.32 -22.07 4.50
N GLU A 156 16.53 -22.59 4.61
CA GLU A 156 17.33 -22.95 3.43
C GLU A 156 16.68 -24.16 2.75
N GLN A 157 16.17 -23.98 1.54
CA GLN A 157 15.87 -25.12 0.70
C GLN A 157 17.17 -25.72 0.18
N PRO A 158 17.38 -27.05 0.30
CA PRO A 158 18.56 -27.69 -0.26
C PRO A 158 18.55 -27.53 -1.78
N ARG A 159 19.61 -26.95 -2.33
CA ARG A 159 19.85 -26.90 -3.77
C ARG A 159 19.92 -28.34 -4.28
N SER A 160 18.97 -28.75 -5.12
CA SER A 160 19.14 -29.95 -5.93
C SER A 160 20.23 -29.67 -6.96
N VAL A 161 21.39 -30.25 -6.73
CA VAL A 161 22.45 -30.31 -7.73
C VAL A 161 22.02 -31.40 -8.73
N ALA A 162 21.74 -30.98 -9.96
CA ALA A 162 21.63 -31.89 -11.10
C ALA A 162 23.01 -32.05 -11.75
#